data_6115d6d7f8179b53759ec38bed8a5aa4
#
_entry.id   6115d6d7f8179b53759ec38bed8a5aa4
#
_cell.length_a   1.000
_cell.length_b   1.000
_cell.length_c   1.000
_cell.angle_alpha   90.00
_cell.angle_beta   90.00
_cell.angle_gamma   90.00
#
_symmetry.space_group_name_H-M   'P 1'
#
loop_
_entity.id
_entity.type
_entity.pdbx_description
1 polymer ?
#
loop_
_entity_poly.entity_id
_entity_poly.type
_entity_poly.pdbx_seq_one_letter_code
_entity_poly.pdbx_strand_id
1 'polypeptide(L)'
;MVAAAFLDRCFCVSERGSSVGTEVRAGITTFVTMAYILVVNPTIMATAGLPFKAAAFATAATAIVGSGFVSVFANLPFGLAPGMGLNAYFAYGVCITRDIPVGVALAIMCGDRILDRAHNNCRERLG
;
A
#
# COMPACT_ATOMS: atom_id res chain seq x y z
N MET A 1 -5.99 30.01 -8.03
CA MET A 1 -6.73 29.78 -9.28
C MET A 1 -5.98 28.84 -10.22
N VAL A 2 -4.68 29.02 -10.48
CA VAL A 2 -3.90 28.17 -11.42
C VAL A 2 -3.84 26.69 -11.00
N ALA A 3 -3.64 26.42 -9.71
CA ALA A 3 -3.58 25.04 -9.19
C ALA A 3 -4.94 24.29 -9.33
N ALA A 4 -6.06 24.98 -9.13
CA ALA A 4 -7.38 24.38 -9.29
C ALA A 4 -7.68 24.04 -10.75
N ALA A 5 -7.29 24.91 -11.69
CA ALA A 5 -7.45 24.67 -13.12
C ALA A 5 -6.52 23.53 -13.62
N PHE A 6 -5.33 23.39 -13.04
CA PHE A 6 -4.42 22.29 -13.35
C PHE A 6 -4.97 20.96 -12.86
N LEU A 7 -5.48 20.91 -11.62
CA LEU A 7 -6.10 19.72 -11.05
C LEU A 7 -7.36 19.30 -11.82
N ASP A 8 -8.18 20.24 -12.23
CA ASP A 8 -9.37 19.97 -13.03
C ASP A 8 -9.03 19.37 -14.39
N ARG A 9 -7.97 19.89 -15.01
CA ARG A 9 -7.49 19.39 -16.30
C ARG A 9 -6.84 17.99 -16.24
N CYS A 10 -6.19 17.66 -15.11
CA CYS A 10 -5.56 16.35 -14.92
C CYS A 10 -6.55 15.27 -14.50
N PHE A 11 -7.54 15.61 -13.67
CA PHE A 11 -8.44 14.64 -13.04
C PHE A 11 -9.89 14.71 -13.52
N CYS A 12 -10.22 15.60 -14.47
CA CYS A 12 -11.57 15.79 -15.03
C CYS A 12 -12.65 15.95 -13.94
N VAL A 13 -12.35 16.73 -12.90
CA VAL A 13 -13.19 16.88 -11.71
C VAL A 13 -14.56 17.47 -12.07
N SER A 14 -14.60 18.47 -12.94
CA SER A 14 -15.82 19.13 -13.41
C SER A 14 -16.71 18.20 -14.24
N GLU A 15 -16.13 17.32 -15.06
CA GLU A 15 -16.88 16.34 -15.85
C GLU A 15 -17.55 15.28 -14.97
N ARG A 16 -16.99 15.00 -13.79
CA ARG A 16 -17.54 14.06 -12.81
C ARG A 16 -18.59 14.68 -11.88
N GLY A 17 -18.93 15.95 -12.07
CA GLY A 17 -19.89 16.66 -11.22
C GLY A 17 -19.40 16.92 -9.79
N SER A 18 -18.07 16.83 -9.58
CA SER A 18 -17.44 17.08 -8.27
C SER A 18 -16.84 18.50 -8.22
N SER A 19 -16.47 18.96 -7.04
CA SER A 19 -15.74 20.20 -6.85
C SER A 19 -14.39 19.93 -6.20
N VAL A 20 -13.40 20.79 -6.48
CA VAL A 20 -12.06 20.69 -5.88
C VAL A 20 -12.14 20.66 -4.34
N GLY A 21 -13.07 21.40 -3.75
CA GLY A 21 -13.30 21.39 -2.30
C GLY A 21 -13.80 20.05 -1.78
N THR A 22 -14.65 19.36 -2.53
CA THR A 22 -15.15 18.01 -2.18
C THR A 22 -14.02 16.99 -2.27
N GLU A 23 -13.19 17.03 -3.32
CA GLU A 23 -12.05 16.14 -3.50
C GLU A 23 -10.99 16.32 -2.41
N VAL A 24 -10.70 17.56 -2.01
CA VAL A 24 -9.79 17.84 -0.90
C VAL A 24 -10.32 17.30 0.42
N ARG A 25 -11.62 17.48 0.71
CA ARG A 25 -12.24 16.91 1.92
C ARG A 25 -12.18 15.38 1.91
N ALA A 26 -12.51 14.76 0.79
CA ALA A 26 -12.42 13.31 0.63
C ALA A 26 -10.99 12.80 0.85
N GLY A 27 -9.99 13.47 0.26
CA GLY A 27 -8.57 13.15 0.46
C GLY A 27 -8.11 13.27 1.91
N ILE A 28 -8.52 14.32 2.61
CA ILE A 28 -8.20 14.49 4.05
C ILE A 28 -8.87 13.38 4.87
N THR A 29 -10.13 13.06 4.61
CA THR A 29 -10.85 11.99 5.31
C THR A 29 -10.15 10.64 5.08
N THR A 30 -9.78 10.31 3.85
CA THR A 30 -9.04 9.10 3.52
C THR A 30 -7.68 9.08 4.23
N PHE A 31 -6.95 10.18 4.24
CA PHE A 31 -5.67 10.28 4.94
C PHE A 31 -5.82 10.03 6.44
N VAL A 32 -6.79 10.67 7.10
CA VAL A 32 -7.03 10.50 8.54
C VAL A 32 -7.42 9.06 8.88
N THR A 33 -8.30 8.45 8.07
CA THR A 33 -8.68 7.04 8.26
C THR A 33 -7.53 6.06 8.06
N MET A 34 -6.55 6.40 7.22
CA MET A 34 -5.39 5.55 6.97
C MET A 34 -4.18 5.88 7.86
N ALA A 35 -4.18 7.02 8.53
CA ALA A 35 -3.06 7.47 9.35
C ALA A 35 -2.71 6.49 10.49
N TYR A 36 -3.71 5.79 11.06
CA TYR A 36 -3.46 4.80 12.11
C TYR A 36 -2.60 3.63 11.62
N ILE A 37 -2.63 3.29 10.34
CA ILE A 37 -1.84 2.19 9.76
C ILE A 37 -0.34 2.48 9.86
N LEU A 38 0.05 3.76 9.78
CA LEU A 38 1.44 4.19 9.93
C LEU A 38 2.02 3.90 11.33
N VAL A 39 1.18 3.70 12.32
CA VAL A 39 1.59 3.34 13.68
C VAL A 39 1.37 1.85 13.95
N VAL A 40 0.20 1.34 13.61
CA VAL A 40 -0.18 -0.06 13.94
C VAL A 40 0.64 -1.06 13.13
N ASN A 41 0.84 -0.82 11.83
CA ASN A 41 1.59 -1.75 11.00
C ASN A 41 3.06 -1.90 11.43
N PRO A 42 3.83 -0.82 11.69
CA PRO A 42 5.17 -0.95 12.24
C PRO A 42 5.22 -1.61 13.62
N THR A 43 4.19 -1.40 14.45
CA THR A 43 4.10 -2.05 15.76
C THR A 43 3.97 -3.57 15.60
N ILE A 44 3.13 -4.04 14.70
CA ILE A 44 2.98 -5.48 14.38
C ILE A 44 4.30 -6.04 13.81
N MET A 45 4.95 -5.32 12.90
CA MET A 45 6.23 -5.75 12.33
C MET A 45 7.36 -5.77 13.38
N ALA A 46 7.33 -4.86 14.35
CA ALA A 46 8.30 -4.82 15.44
C ALA A 46 8.21 -6.06 16.35
N THR A 47 7.02 -6.64 16.56
CA THR A 47 6.88 -7.90 17.32
C THR A 47 7.54 -9.08 16.62
N ALA A 48 7.68 -9.03 15.30
CA ALA A 48 8.41 -10.02 14.52
C ALA A 48 9.93 -9.79 14.51
N GLY A 49 10.44 -8.70 15.13
CA GLY A 49 11.87 -8.39 15.22
C GLY A 49 12.38 -7.37 14.21
N LEU A 50 11.50 -6.72 13.42
CA LEU A 50 11.93 -5.60 12.57
C LEU A 50 12.10 -4.31 13.37
N PRO A 51 13.10 -3.48 13.04
CA PRO A 51 13.22 -2.14 13.64
C PRO A 51 11.99 -1.29 13.31
N PHE A 52 11.33 -0.76 14.33
CA PHE A 52 10.12 0.07 14.17
C PHE A 52 10.28 1.18 13.14
N LYS A 53 11.42 1.90 13.18
CA LYS A 53 11.71 3.01 12.25
C LYS A 53 11.76 2.56 10.80
N ALA A 54 12.39 1.40 10.52
CA ALA A 54 12.47 0.85 9.18
C ALA A 54 11.09 0.41 8.67
N ALA A 55 10.31 -0.26 9.51
CA ALA A 55 8.94 -0.68 9.17
C ALA A 55 8.01 0.51 8.95
N ALA A 56 8.12 1.58 9.76
CA ALA A 56 7.34 2.80 9.57
C ALA A 56 7.69 3.51 8.26
N PHE A 57 8.98 3.64 7.96
CA PHE A 57 9.42 4.23 6.70
C PHE A 57 8.95 3.41 5.49
N ALA A 58 9.11 2.09 5.52
CA ALA A 58 8.65 1.20 4.46
C ALA A 58 7.12 1.29 4.25
N THR A 59 6.33 1.33 5.33
CA THR A 59 4.88 1.48 5.27
C THR A 59 4.49 2.80 4.62
N ALA A 60 5.11 3.91 5.03
CA ALA A 60 4.84 5.23 4.46
C ALA A 60 5.26 5.29 2.98
N ALA A 61 6.46 4.81 2.64
CA ALA A 61 6.95 4.79 1.26
C ALA A 61 6.04 3.96 0.34
N THR A 62 5.62 2.78 0.78
CA THR A 62 4.71 1.91 0.01
C THR A 62 3.35 2.58 -0.19
N ALA A 63 2.81 3.25 0.83
CA ALA A 63 1.54 3.97 0.72
C ALA A 63 1.63 5.14 -0.25
N ILE A 64 2.71 5.93 -0.20
CA ILE A 64 2.93 7.07 -1.10
C ILE A 64 3.08 6.59 -2.55
N VAL A 65 3.97 5.64 -2.81
CA VAL A 65 4.23 5.12 -4.16
C VAL A 65 3.00 4.42 -4.71
N GLY A 66 2.36 3.55 -3.93
CA GLY A 66 1.16 2.81 -4.35
C GLY A 66 -0.02 3.72 -4.65
N SER A 67 -0.35 4.64 -3.73
CA SER A 67 -1.44 5.60 -3.94
C SER A 67 -1.16 6.56 -5.09
N GLY A 68 0.09 7.05 -5.21
CA GLY A 68 0.50 7.92 -6.29
C GLY A 68 0.40 7.24 -7.66
N PHE A 69 0.87 6.00 -7.76
CA PHE A 69 0.80 5.22 -8.99
C PHE A 69 -0.65 5.00 -9.45
N VAL A 70 -1.52 4.53 -8.54
CA VAL A 70 -2.94 4.31 -8.87
C VAL A 70 -3.66 5.62 -9.19
N SER A 71 -3.38 6.70 -8.45
CA SER A 71 -3.98 8.00 -8.71
C SER A 71 -3.66 8.52 -10.13
N VAL A 72 -2.42 8.35 -10.58
CA VAL A 72 -1.98 8.80 -11.90
C VAL A 72 -2.50 7.89 -13.03
N PHE A 73 -2.39 6.58 -12.88
CA PHE A 73 -2.74 5.63 -13.95
C PHE A 73 -4.24 5.33 -14.02
N ALA A 74 -4.91 5.20 -12.89
CA ALA A 74 -6.35 4.93 -12.87
C ALA A 74 -7.19 6.21 -12.87
N ASN A 75 -6.57 7.38 -12.72
CA ASN A 75 -7.25 8.69 -12.58
C ASN A 75 -8.34 8.66 -11.49
N LEU A 76 -8.07 7.93 -10.40
CA LEU A 76 -8.98 7.75 -9.27
C LEU A 76 -8.24 8.09 -7.97
N PRO A 77 -8.79 8.95 -7.10
CA PRO A 77 -8.18 9.35 -5.84
C PRO A 77 -8.32 8.24 -4.77
N PHE A 78 -7.74 7.06 -5.02
CA PHE A 78 -7.71 5.97 -4.05
C PHE A 78 -6.44 6.01 -3.21
N GLY A 79 -6.60 5.96 -1.88
CA GLY A 79 -5.51 5.71 -0.95
C GLY A 79 -5.23 4.22 -0.83
N LEU A 80 -4.00 3.79 -1.12
CA LEU A 80 -3.55 2.42 -0.91
C LEU A 80 -2.71 2.33 0.37
N ALA A 81 -2.98 1.31 1.16
CA ALA A 81 -2.20 0.99 2.35
C ALA A 81 -1.93 -0.51 2.45
N PRO A 82 -0.84 -0.91 3.12
CA PRO A 82 -0.55 -2.32 3.37
C PRO A 82 -1.68 -3.01 4.13
N GLY A 83 -2.02 -4.24 3.74
CA GLY A 83 -3.03 -5.05 4.41
C GLY A 83 -2.56 -5.53 5.78
N MET A 84 -3.12 -5.00 6.87
CA MET A 84 -2.70 -5.37 8.23
C MET A 84 -2.93 -6.82 8.59
N GLY A 85 -3.98 -7.46 8.04
CA GLY A 85 -4.29 -8.86 8.29
C GLY A 85 -3.17 -9.80 7.83
N LEU A 86 -2.64 -9.58 6.63
CA LEU A 86 -1.51 -10.35 6.10
C LEU A 86 -0.22 -10.09 6.89
N ASN A 87 0.01 -8.85 7.29
CA ASN A 87 1.18 -8.49 8.09
C ASN A 87 1.11 -9.09 9.51
N ALA A 88 -0.08 -9.12 10.12
CA ALA A 88 -0.30 -9.79 11.40
C ALA A 88 -0.10 -11.30 11.27
N TYR A 89 -0.63 -11.93 10.22
CA TYR A 89 -0.40 -13.34 9.97
C TYR A 89 1.09 -13.65 9.78
N PHE A 90 1.80 -12.81 9.04
CA PHE A 90 3.25 -12.94 8.86
C PHE A 90 4.00 -12.84 10.19
N ALA A 91 3.71 -11.81 10.99
CA ALA A 91 4.41 -11.58 12.25
C ALA A 91 4.12 -12.69 13.27
N TYR A 92 2.85 -13.01 13.52
CA TYR A 92 2.45 -13.97 14.55
C TYR A 92 2.46 -15.41 14.06
N GLY A 93 1.95 -15.67 12.87
CA GLY A 93 1.80 -17.03 12.33
C GLY A 93 3.10 -17.61 11.77
N VAL A 94 3.93 -16.80 11.14
CA VAL A 94 5.16 -17.29 10.50
C VAL A 94 6.37 -17.05 11.40
N CYS A 95 6.62 -15.81 11.82
CA CYS A 95 7.85 -15.49 12.55
C CYS A 95 7.80 -16.00 13.98
N ILE A 96 6.73 -15.73 14.73
CA ILE A 96 6.66 -16.09 16.18
C ILE A 96 6.32 -17.57 16.37
N THR A 97 5.30 -18.08 15.68
CA THR A 97 4.85 -19.48 15.90
C THR A 97 5.83 -20.51 15.35
N ARG A 98 6.54 -20.21 14.27
CA ARG A 98 7.49 -21.12 13.62
C ARG A 98 8.95 -20.82 13.94
N ASP A 99 9.21 -19.81 14.75
CA ASP A 99 10.56 -19.36 15.16
C ASP A 99 11.50 -19.12 13.96
N ILE A 100 10.95 -18.58 12.87
CA ILE A 100 11.70 -18.33 11.64
C ILE A 100 12.27 -16.91 11.69
N PRO A 101 13.58 -16.71 11.45
CA PRO A 101 14.17 -15.39 11.37
C PRO A 101 13.47 -14.52 10.31
N VAL A 102 13.12 -13.29 10.67
CA VAL A 102 12.35 -12.37 9.80
C VAL A 102 12.95 -12.19 8.41
N GLY A 103 14.29 -12.15 8.32
CA GLY A 103 14.98 -12.05 7.02
C GLY A 103 14.71 -13.24 6.10
N VAL A 104 14.68 -14.45 6.64
CA VAL A 104 14.37 -15.68 5.89
C VAL A 104 12.90 -15.70 5.49
N ALA A 105 12.00 -15.35 6.41
CA ALA A 105 10.58 -15.29 6.14
C ALA A 105 10.23 -14.27 5.04
N LEU A 106 10.84 -13.10 5.05
CA LEU A 106 10.70 -12.09 3.99
C LEU A 106 11.26 -12.59 2.65
N ALA A 107 12.40 -13.26 2.65
CA ALA A 107 12.98 -13.82 1.42
C ALA A 107 12.07 -14.89 0.81
N ILE A 108 11.46 -15.74 1.62
CA ILE A 108 10.49 -16.75 1.18
C ILE A 108 9.26 -16.07 0.57
N MET A 109 8.68 -15.07 1.22
CA MET A 109 7.51 -14.36 0.70
C MET A 109 7.80 -13.62 -0.61
N CYS A 110 8.98 -13.01 -0.75
CA CYS A 110 9.38 -12.39 -2.01
C CYS A 110 9.61 -13.44 -3.11
N GLY A 111 10.22 -14.58 -2.78
CA GLY A 111 10.46 -15.68 -3.70
C GLY A 111 9.17 -16.33 -4.21
N ASP A 112 8.22 -16.58 -3.31
CA ASP A 112 6.92 -17.15 -3.63
C ASP A 112 6.13 -16.26 -4.62
N ARG A 113 6.14 -14.94 -4.40
CA ARG A 113 5.52 -13.97 -5.32
C ARG A 113 6.16 -13.96 -6.70
N ILE A 114 7.48 -14.16 -6.79
CA ILE A 114 8.19 -14.23 -8.07
C ILE A 114 7.85 -15.53 -8.80
N LEU A 115 7.81 -16.65 -8.07
CA LEU A 115 7.47 -17.97 -8.61
C LEU A 115 6.02 -18.03 -9.10
N ASP A 116 5.07 -17.48 -8.34
CA ASP A 116 3.66 -17.39 -8.73
C ASP A 116 3.49 -16.59 -10.03
N ARG A 117 4.19 -15.47 -10.14
CA ARG A 117 4.16 -14.64 -11.35
C ARG A 117 4.77 -15.36 -12.55
N ALA A 118 5.87 -16.09 -12.35
CA ALA A 118 6.50 -16.88 -13.40
C ALA A 118 5.60 -18.03 -13.84
N HIS A 119 4.93 -18.71 -12.90
CA HIS A 119 4.01 -19.81 -13.18
C HIS A 119 2.79 -19.33 -13.97
N ASN A 120 2.16 -18.22 -13.56
CA ASN A 120 1.01 -17.66 -14.25
C ASN A 120 1.35 -17.19 -15.66
N ASN A 121 2.50 -16.54 -15.85
CA ASN A 121 2.97 -16.11 -17.16
C ASN A 121 3.30 -17.29 -18.10
N CYS A 122 3.78 -18.41 -17.54
CA CYS A 122 4.01 -19.64 -18.29
C CYS A 122 2.68 -20.28 -18.72
N ARG A 123 1.67 -20.26 -17.86
CA ARG A 123 0.33 -20.81 -18.12
C ARG A 123 -0.42 -20.02 -19.20
N GLU A 124 -0.32 -18.70 -19.20
CA GLU A 124 -0.92 -17.84 -20.25
C GLU A 124 -0.28 -18.01 -21.63
N ARG A 125 0.99 -18.48 -21.67
CA ARG A 125 1.67 -18.73 -22.96
C ARG A 125 1.38 -20.12 -23.55
N LEU A 126 0.85 -21.03 -22.76
CA LEU A 126 0.58 -22.42 -23.17
C LEU A 126 -0.90 -22.72 -23.43
N GLY A 127 -1.80 -21.78 -23.17
CA GLY A 127 -3.25 -21.83 -23.49
C GLY A 127 -3.63 -20.84 -24.55
#